data_15c79968136d321baac499305be26c91
#
_entry.id   15c79968136d321baac499305be26c91
#
_cell.length_a   1.000
_cell.length_b   1.000
_cell.length_c   1.000
_cell.angle_alpha   90.00
_cell.angle_beta   90.00
_cell.angle_gamma   90.00
#
_symmetry.space_group_name_H-M   'P 1'
#
loop_
_entity.id
_entity.type
_entity.pdbx_description
1 polymer ?
#
loop_
_entity_poly.entity_id
_entity_poly.type
_entity_poly.pdbx_seq_one_letter_code
_entity_poly.pdbx_strand_id
1 'polypeptide(L)'
;MNGTVGVYNYKTGEILCMVSTPTFDPANPPDIAADDPAWDGVYVNRLLSANSIPGSIFKVVTINAAIENIPDLFQRKWTCTGSVNIGGEEVTCPHAHGEQDIEEALANSCNGVFGQLAVELGGETMQKYADAAGLTKSIKVDGIQTSVGKFDFSGNDNQLAWSGVGQGQDTLCPINMLQYMGAIANGGKAAVP
;
A
#
# COMPACT_ATOMS: atom_id res chain seq x y z
N MET A 1 -4.46 20.77 -2.93
CA MET A 1 -3.71 19.50 -2.75
C MET A 1 -4.44 18.64 -1.76
N ASN A 2 -4.77 17.42 -2.11
CA ASN A 2 -5.49 16.48 -1.26
C ASN A 2 -4.51 15.50 -0.61
N GLY A 3 -4.60 15.30 0.71
CA GLY A 3 -3.71 14.42 1.42
C GLY A 3 -4.13 14.16 2.86
N THR A 4 -3.41 13.26 3.52
CA THR A 4 -3.61 12.97 4.94
C THR A 4 -2.28 12.71 5.63
N VAL A 5 -2.21 13.05 6.91
CA VAL A 5 -1.13 12.68 7.83
C VAL A 5 -1.76 11.98 9.02
N GLY A 6 -1.27 10.77 9.31
CA GLY A 6 -1.65 10.00 10.48
C GLY A 6 -0.42 9.61 11.28
N VAL A 7 -0.49 9.75 12.60
CA VAL A 7 0.52 9.24 13.53
C VAL A 7 -0.20 8.46 14.62
N TYR A 8 0.24 7.23 14.84
CA TYR A 8 -0.29 6.44 15.93
C TYR A 8 0.81 5.72 16.72
N ASN A 9 0.52 5.40 17.95
CA ASN A 9 1.39 4.60 18.78
C ASN A 9 1.19 3.12 18.44
N TYR A 10 2.15 2.52 17.74
CA TYR A 10 2.07 1.14 17.28
C TYR A 10 2.04 0.08 18.37
N LYS A 11 2.32 0.46 19.63
CA LYS A 11 2.23 -0.43 20.79
C LYS A 11 0.87 -0.38 21.47
N THR A 12 0.27 0.81 21.54
CA THR A 12 -0.99 1.04 22.28
C THR A 12 -2.21 1.15 21.38
N GLY A 13 -2.03 1.49 20.09
CA GLY A 13 -3.12 1.81 19.17
C GLY A 13 -3.57 3.27 19.21
N GLU A 14 -3.10 4.08 20.17
CA GLU A 14 -3.51 5.47 20.32
C GLU A 14 -3.16 6.31 19.09
N ILE A 15 -4.16 7.02 18.52
CA ILE A 15 -3.95 7.97 17.42
C ILE A 15 -3.48 9.29 17.99
N LEU A 16 -2.24 9.66 17.69
CA LEU A 16 -1.59 10.87 18.19
C LEU A 16 -1.82 12.08 17.28
N CYS A 17 -2.04 11.85 15.99
CA CYS A 17 -2.31 12.88 15.01
C CYS A 17 -3.13 12.31 13.85
N MET A 18 -4.11 13.07 13.39
CA MET A 18 -4.94 12.77 12.24
C MET A 18 -5.34 14.05 11.54
N VAL A 19 -4.75 14.33 10.39
CA VAL A 19 -4.98 15.54 9.60
C VAL A 19 -5.33 15.19 8.17
N SER A 20 -6.33 15.85 7.62
CA SER A 20 -6.69 15.75 6.19
C SER A 20 -6.66 17.12 5.54
N THR A 21 -6.32 17.20 4.26
CA THR A 21 -6.37 18.41 3.46
C THR A 21 -7.27 18.21 2.23
N PRO A 22 -8.06 19.20 1.81
CA PRO A 22 -8.31 20.49 2.47
C PRO A 22 -8.89 20.30 3.88
N THR A 23 -8.72 21.29 4.73
CA THR A 23 -9.26 21.32 6.10
C THR A 23 -10.13 22.52 6.31
N PHE A 24 -10.93 22.53 7.37
CA PHE A 24 -11.79 23.64 7.74
C PHE A 24 -11.81 23.83 9.26
N ASP A 25 -12.25 25.01 9.69
CA ASP A 25 -12.53 25.28 11.11
C ASP A 25 -13.92 24.73 11.47
N PRO A 26 -14.03 23.72 12.35
CA PRO A 26 -15.32 23.17 12.75
C PRO A 26 -16.24 24.17 13.43
N ALA A 27 -15.70 25.22 14.06
CA ALA A 27 -16.48 26.30 14.69
C ALA A 27 -17.02 27.28 13.65
N ASN A 28 -16.44 27.33 12.45
CA ASN A 28 -16.86 28.18 11.35
C ASN A 28 -16.76 27.45 10.02
N PRO A 29 -17.60 26.40 9.77
CA PRO A 29 -17.53 25.62 8.57
C PRO A 29 -17.81 26.47 7.33
N PRO A 30 -17.06 26.24 6.21
CA PRO A 30 -17.27 26.98 4.98
C PRO A 30 -18.64 26.71 4.38
N ASP A 31 -19.25 27.74 3.81
CA ASP A 31 -20.41 27.59 2.93
C ASP A 31 -19.88 27.12 1.56
N ILE A 32 -20.05 25.83 1.29
CA ILE A 32 -19.48 25.17 0.12
C ILE A 32 -20.48 25.26 -1.02
N ALA A 33 -20.19 26.07 -2.03
CA ALA A 33 -20.85 25.97 -3.30
C ALA A 33 -20.50 24.61 -3.95
N ALA A 34 -21.51 23.92 -4.51
CA ALA A 34 -21.40 22.53 -4.96
C ALA A 34 -20.27 22.26 -5.98
N ASP A 35 -19.73 23.31 -6.62
CA ASP A 35 -18.78 23.25 -7.71
C ASP A 35 -17.42 23.92 -7.42
N ASP A 36 -17.12 24.24 -6.15
CA ASP A 36 -15.81 24.82 -5.81
C ASP A 36 -14.75 23.73 -5.56
N PRO A 37 -13.83 23.53 -6.50
CA PRO A 37 -12.80 22.47 -6.38
C PRO A 37 -11.82 22.71 -5.21
N ALA A 38 -11.77 23.92 -4.66
CA ALA A 38 -10.92 24.22 -3.50
C ALA A 38 -11.36 23.43 -2.26
N TRP A 39 -12.65 23.09 -2.17
CA TRP A 39 -13.25 22.39 -1.05
C TRP A 39 -13.57 20.92 -1.32
N ASP A 40 -13.13 20.39 -2.47
CA ASP A 40 -13.40 19.00 -2.82
C ASP A 40 -12.90 18.03 -1.73
N GLY A 41 -13.85 17.30 -1.15
CA GLY A 41 -13.58 16.33 -0.08
C GLY A 41 -13.14 16.96 1.25
N VAL A 42 -13.44 18.23 1.53
CA VAL A 42 -13.09 18.92 2.78
C VAL A 42 -13.64 18.24 4.04
N TYR A 43 -14.81 17.59 3.93
CA TYR A 43 -15.43 16.85 5.03
C TYR A 43 -15.00 15.36 5.09
N VAL A 44 -14.13 14.92 4.17
CA VAL A 44 -13.67 13.54 4.15
C VAL A 44 -12.48 13.38 5.09
N ASN A 45 -12.62 12.53 6.09
CA ASN A 45 -11.48 12.04 6.85
C ASN A 45 -10.67 11.06 5.97
N ARG A 46 -9.62 11.56 5.33
CA ARG A 46 -8.86 10.79 4.35
C ARG A 46 -8.02 9.67 4.96
N LEU A 47 -7.76 9.73 6.26
CA LEU A 47 -7.07 8.64 6.96
C LEU A 47 -7.97 7.41 7.13
N LEU A 48 -9.28 7.63 7.39
CA LEU A 48 -10.22 6.58 7.78
C LEU A 48 -11.21 6.22 6.67
N SER A 49 -11.62 7.21 5.85
CA SER A 49 -12.79 7.07 4.96
C SER A 49 -12.47 7.24 3.48
N ALA A 50 -11.19 7.38 3.12
CA ALA A 50 -10.75 7.40 1.73
C ALA A 50 -9.90 6.19 1.40
N ASN A 51 -9.94 5.78 0.14
CA ASN A 51 -9.00 4.81 -0.40
C ASN A 51 -8.03 5.51 -1.34
N SER A 52 -6.77 5.07 -1.30
CA SER A 52 -5.71 5.55 -2.19
C SER A 52 -4.92 4.38 -2.75
N ILE A 53 -4.33 4.59 -3.92
CA ILE A 53 -3.37 3.65 -4.51
C ILE A 53 -2.18 3.54 -3.55
N PRO A 54 -1.80 2.33 -3.13
CA PRO A 54 -0.73 2.14 -2.15
C PRO A 54 0.64 2.59 -2.66
N GLY A 55 0.92 2.38 -3.94
CA GLY A 55 2.26 2.58 -4.48
C GLY A 55 3.28 1.63 -3.84
N SER A 56 4.55 2.01 -3.89
CA SER A 56 5.68 1.17 -3.48
C SER A 56 5.67 0.72 -2.01
N ILE A 57 4.84 1.30 -1.15
CA ILE A 57 4.70 0.80 0.23
C ILE A 57 4.06 -0.60 0.26
N PHE A 58 3.31 -0.99 -0.78
CA PHE A 58 2.73 -2.33 -0.89
C PHE A 58 3.80 -3.43 -1.09
N LYS A 59 4.98 -3.09 -1.59
CA LYS A 59 6.10 -4.03 -1.73
C LYS A 59 6.47 -4.70 -0.41
N VAL A 60 6.14 -4.10 0.73
CA VAL A 60 6.33 -4.71 2.04
C VAL A 60 5.39 -5.92 2.24
N VAL A 61 4.22 -5.93 1.62
CA VAL A 61 3.33 -7.09 1.61
C VAL A 61 3.89 -8.17 0.68
N THR A 62 4.33 -7.77 -0.51
CA THR A 62 4.91 -8.68 -1.51
C THR A 62 6.19 -9.36 -1.00
N ILE A 63 7.10 -8.61 -0.35
CA ILE A 63 8.32 -9.19 0.23
C ILE A 63 7.99 -10.16 1.38
N ASN A 64 6.99 -9.85 2.20
CA ASN A 64 6.54 -10.75 3.26
C ASN A 64 6.04 -12.08 2.69
N ALA A 65 5.24 -12.02 1.63
CA ALA A 65 4.80 -13.22 0.92
C ALA A 65 5.98 -14.00 0.32
N ALA A 66 6.95 -13.29 -0.29
CA ALA A 66 8.11 -13.90 -0.91
C ALA A 66 9.02 -14.61 0.10
N ILE A 67 9.28 -13.99 1.27
CA ILE A 67 10.09 -14.59 2.34
C ILE A 67 9.54 -15.93 2.81
N GLU A 68 8.23 -16.06 2.90
CA GLU A 68 7.59 -17.30 3.41
C GLU A 68 7.37 -18.37 2.32
N ASN A 69 7.34 -17.98 1.04
CA ASN A 69 6.94 -18.89 -0.04
C ASN A 69 8.04 -19.17 -1.09
N ILE A 70 9.15 -18.44 -1.07
CA ILE A 70 10.27 -18.61 -2.03
C ILE A 70 11.54 -19.00 -1.26
N PRO A 71 11.89 -20.30 -1.19
CA PRO A 71 12.97 -20.78 -0.31
C PRO A 71 14.36 -20.25 -0.63
N ASP A 72 14.64 -19.95 -1.89
CA ASP A 72 15.92 -19.46 -2.38
C ASP A 72 15.98 -17.93 -2.59
N LEU A 73 14.98 -17.19 -2.07
CA LEU A 73 14.83 -15.76 -2.28
C LEU A 73 16.11 -14.97 -1.99
N PHE A 74 16.77 -15.25 -0.88
CA PHE A 74 17.99 -14.55 -0.44
C PHE A 74 19.27 -14.96 -1.19
N GLN A 75 19.22 -16.02 -2.00
CA GLN A 75 20.32 -16.46 -2.85
C GLN A 75 20.23 -15.89 -4.27
N ARG A 76 19.07 -15.33 -4.63
CA ARG A 76 18.80 -14.81 -5.98
C ARG A 76 19.47 -13.47 -6.23
N LYS A 77 19.83 -13.26 -7.50
CA LYS A 77 20.25 -11.95 -8.04
C LYS A 77 19.38 -11.61 -9.24
N TRP A 78 19.09 -10.34 -9.40
CA TRP A 78 18.35 -9.78 -10.52
C TRP A 78 19.16 -8.67 -11.18
N THR A 79 19.07 -8.53 -12.48
CA THR A 79 19.63 -7.39 -13.22
C THR A 79 18.49 -6.50 -13.69
N CYS A 80 18.43 -5.28 -13.17
CA CYS A 80 17.46 -4.27 -13.58
C CYS A 80 18.09 -3.31 -14.60
N THR A 81 17.61 -3.36 -15.83
CA THR A 81 18.03 -2.46 -16.92
C THR A 81 17.12 -1.23 -17.10
N GLY A 82 16.17 -1.03 -16.16
CA GLY A 82 15.18 0.05 -16.21
C GLY A 82 13.78 -0.43 -16.60
N SER A 83 13.66 -1.60 -17.24
CA SER A 83 12.38 -2.28 -17.48
C SER A 83 12.58 -3.78 -17.57
N VAL A 84 11.46 -4.51 -17.47
CA VAL A 84 11.38 -5.95 -17.71
C VAL A 84 10.04 -6.28 -18.33
N ASN A 85 10.04 -7.16 -19.35
CA ASN A 85 8.79 -7.63 -19.95
C ASN A 85 8.18 -8.72 -19.05
N ILE A 86 6.93 -8.51 -18.65
CA ILE A 86 6.14 -9.47 -17.86
C ILE A 86 4.78 -9.61 -18.51
N GLY A 87 4.42 -10.81 -18.91
CA GLY A 87 3.12 -11.07 -19.56
C GLY A 87 2.94 -10.39 -20.92
N GLY A 88 4.04 -10.03 -21.60
CA GLY A 88 4.02 -9.35 -22.91
C GLY A 88 4.06 -7.83 -22.86
N GLU A 89 4.05 -7.24 -21.67
CA GLU A 89 4.08 -5.79 -21.46
C GLU A 89 5.23 -5.38 -20.53
N GLU A 90 5.68 -4.14 -20.63
CA GLU A 90 6.80 -3.61 -19.85
C GLU A 90 6.38 -3.21 -18.43
N VAL A 91 7.12 -3.70 -17.43
CA VAL A 91 7.12 -3.17 -16.07
C VAL A 91 8.35 -2.30 -15.92
N THR A 92 8.15 -1.00 -15.72
CA THR A 92 9.21 0.01 -15.77
C THR A 92 9.66 0.46 -14.39
N CYS A 93 10.94 0.78 -14.27
CA CYS A 93 11.53 1.48 -13.13
C CYS A 93 11.90 2.92 -13.55
N PRO A 94 12.04 3.86 -12.59
CA PRO A 94 12.47 5.23 -12.90
C PRO A 94 13.86 5.30 -13.57
N HIS A 95 14.73 4.33 -13.28
CA HIS A 95 16.07 4.16 -13.85
C HIS A 95 16.52 2.71 -13.71
N ALA A 96 17.62 2.36 -14.38
CA ALA A 96 18.28 1.06 -14.22
C ALA A 96 18.96 0.97 -12.85
N HIS A 97 18.73 -0.12 -12.11
CA HIS A 97 19.34 -0.35 -10.80
C HIS A 97 20.58 -1.25 -10.86
N GLY A 98 20.84 -1.92 -12.02
CA GLY A 98 21.93 -2.87 -12.16
C GLY A 98 21.65 -4.22 -11.50
N GLU A 99 22.72 -4.95 -11.18
CA GLU A 99 22.64 -6.21 -10.44
C GLU A 99 22.32 -5.92 -8.96
N GLN A 100 21.37 -6.66 -8.40
CA GLN A 100 20.86 -6.47 -7.04
C GLN A 100 20.30 -7.77 -6.47
N ASP A 101 20.44 -7.95 -5.17
CA ASP A 101 19.70 -8.95 -4.42
C ASP A 101 18.33 -8.42 -3.97
N ILE A 102 17.63 -9.21 -3.14
CA ILE A 102 16.29 -8.83 -2.69
C ILE A 102 16.30 -7.63 -1.72
N GLU A 103 17.34 -7.50 -0.89
CA GLU A 103 17.46 -6.38 0.05
C GLU A 103 17.73 -5.08 -0.71
N GLU A 104 18.65 -5.13 -1.68
CA GLU A 104 18.95 -4.02 -2.59
C GLU A 104 17.73 -3.66 -3.45
N ALA A 105 16.99 -4.66 -3.95
CA ALA A 105 15.78 -4.45 -4.74
C ALA A 105 14.67 -3.76 -3.93
N LEU A 106 14.53 -4.08 -2.64
CA LEU A 106 13.60 -3.38 -1.74
C LEU A 106 14.07 -1.95 -1.47
N ALA A 107 15.36 -1.76 -1.17
CA ALA A 107 15.95 -0.44 -0.92
C ALA A 107 15.82 0.49 -2.14
N ASN A 108 16.05 -0.06 -3.34
CA ASN A 108 15.91 0.65 -4.62
C ASN A 108 14.46 0.78 -5.09
N SER A 109 13.52 0.14 -4.37
CA SER A 109 12.12 0.08 -4.78
C SER A 109 11.93 -0.43 -6.22
N CYS A 110 12.65 -1.48 -6.61
CA CYS A 110 12.70 -1.99 -7.98
C CYS A 110 11.38 -2.63 -8.41
N ASN A 111 10.64 -1.98 -9.32
CA ASN A 111 9.38 -2.50 -9.82
C ASN A 111 9.55 -3.83 -10.56
N GLY A 112 10.62 -3.97 -11.35
CA GLY A 112 10.88 -5.19 -12.12
C GLY A 112 11.04 -6.42 -11.23
N VAL A 113 11.77 -6.32 -10.12
CA VAL A 113 11.94 -7.44 -9.18
C VAL A 113 10.63 -7.77 -8.49
N PHE A 114 9.96 -6.76 -7.93
CA PHE A 114 8.70 -6.99 -7.20
C PHE A 114 7.55 -7.45 -8.09
N GLY A 115 7.52 -7.02 -9.36
CA GLY A 115 6.57 -7.54 -10.35
C GLY A 115 6.81 -9.02 -10.65
N GLN A 116 8.07 -9.44 -10.85
CA GLN A 116 8.42 -10.85 -11.05
C GLN A 116 8.05 -11.71 -9.84
N LEU A 117 8.33 -11.23 -8.62
CA LEU A 117 7.97 -11.92 -7.38
C LEU A 117 6.45 -12.10 -7.25
N ALA A 118 5.66 -11.07 -7.57
CA ALA A 118 4.20 -11.16 -7.51
C ALA A 118 3.64 -12.21 -8.47
N VAL A 119 4.19 -12.30 -9.68
CA VAL A 119 3.78 -13.32 -10.67
C VAL A 119 4.19 -14.71 -10.21
N GLU A 120 5.41 -14.89 -9.68
CA GLU A 120 5.87 -16.17 -9.15
C GLU A 120 5.03 -16.66 -7.96
N LEU A 121 4.62 -15.73 -7.06
CA LEU A 121 3.75 -16.02 -5.92
C LEU A 121 2.33 -16.40 -6.35
N GLY A 122 1.86 -15.79 -7.42
CA GLY A 122 0.50 -15.96 -7.93
C GLY A 122 -0.54 -15.16 -7.16
N GLY A 123 -1.66 -14.89 -7.83
CA GLY A 123 -2.72 -14.02 -7.30
C GLY A 123 -3.35 -14.52 -6.01
N GLU A 124 -3.53 -15.83 -5.85
CA GLU A 124 -4.10 -16.42 -4.64
C GLU A 124 -3.22 -16.15 -3.41
N THR A 125 -1.90 -16.33 -3.55
CA THR A 125 -0.95 -16.02 -2.48
C THR A 125 -0.96 -14.53 -2.17
N MET A 126 -0.91 -13.66 -3.19
CA MET A 126 -0.94 -12.22 -3.00
C MET A 126 -2.21 -11.77 -2.27
N GLN A 127 -3.37 -12.31 -2.62
CA GLN A 127 -4.63 -12.03 -1.93
C GLN A 127 -4.57 -12.46 -0.46
N LYS A 128 -4.09 -13.67 -0.19
CA LYS A 128 -3.93 -14.17 1.19
C LYS A 128 -3.09 -13.23 2.05
N TYR A 129 -2.00 -12.69 1.52
CA TYR A 129 -1.13 -11.79 2.28
C TYR A 129 -1.71 -10.38 2.42
N ALA A 130 -2.44 -9.86 1.43
CA ALA A 130 -3.19 -8.61 1.57
C ALA A 130 -4.28 -8.72 2.65
N ASP A 131 -4.98 -9.86 2.70
CA ASP A 131 -5.99 -10.16 3.73
C ASP A 131 -5.37 -10.30 5.14
N ALA A 132 -4.25 -11.00 5.23
CA ALA A 132 -3.52 -11.18 6.49
C ALA A 132 -2.94 -9.87 7.02
N ALA A 133 -2.50 -8.98 6.12
CA ALA A 133 -2.06 -7.62 6.44
C ALA A 133 -3.21 -6.71 6.91
N GLY A 134 -4.47 -7.17 6.84
CA GLY A 134 -5.65 -6.40 7.24
C GLY A 134 -6.07 -5.32 6.23
N LEU A 135 -5.50 -5.30 5.01
CA LEU A 135 -5.73 -4.26 4.03
C LEU A 135 -7.10 -4.34 3.35
N THR A 136 -7.71 -5.53 3.36
CA THR A 136 -9.03 -5.82 2.79
C THR A 136 -10.15 -5.83 3.83
N LYS A 137 -9.88 -5.37 5.03
CA LYS A 137 -10.84 -5.36 6.13
C LYS A 137 -11.15 -3.94 6.59
N SER A 138 -12.39 -3.71 6.96
CA SER A 138 -12.75 -2.50 7.68
C SER A 138 -12.46 -2.69 9.16
N ILE A 139 -11.92 -1.66 9.80
CA ILE A 139 -11.76 -1.58 11.25
C ILE A 139 -12.62 -0.46 11.80
N LYS A 140 -12.83 -0.42 13.11
CA LYS A 140 -13.61 0.61 13.78
C LYS A 140 -12.69 1.45 14.67
N VAL A 141 -12.57 2.73 14.35
CA VAL A 141 -11.76 3.70 15.07
C VAL A 141 -12.69 4.68 15.77
N ASP A 142 -12.73 4.67 17.09
CA ASP A 142 -13.59 5.53 17.93
C ASP A 142 -15.05 5.62 17.41
N GLY A 143 -15.62 4.47 17.04
CA GLY A 143 -16.99 4.39 16.52
C GLY A 143 -17.12 4.61 15.01
N ILE A 144 -16.11 5.12 14.32
CA ILE A 144 -16.09 5.36 12.88
C ILE A 144 -15.65 4.10 12.15
N GLN A 145 -16.48 3.59 11.23
CA GLN A 145 -16.12 2.47 10.37
C GLN A 145 -15.22 2.96 9.24
N THR A 146 -14.05 2.31 9.07
CA THR A 146 -13.12 2.70 7.99
C THR A 146 -13.57 2.18 6.63
N SER A 147 -13.07 2.80 5.57
CA SER A 147 -13.19 2.24 4.22
C SER A 147 -12.44 0.91 4.09
N VAL A 148 -12.75 0.14 3.05
CA VAL A 148 -12.17 -1.18 2.78
C VAL A 148 -11.27 -1.08 1.57
N GLY A 149 -10.05 -1.57 1.67
CA GLY A 149 -9.16 -1.72 0.53
C GLY A 149 -9.68 -2.73 -0.48
N LYS A 150 -9.37 -2.50 -1.75
CA LYS A 150 -9.73 -3.37 -2.86
C LYS A 150 -8.48 -3.75 -3.63
N PHE A 151 -8.31 -5.04 -3.85
CA PHE A 151 -7.21 -5.59 -4.61
C PHE A 151 -7.77 -6.57 -5.64
N ASP A 152 -7.19 -6.57 -6.84
CA ASP A 152 -7.53 -7.51 -7.87
C ASP A 152 -6.26 -8.19 -8.40
N PHE A 153 -6.01 -9.38 -7.90
CA PHE A 153 -4.89 -10.22 -8.29
C PHE A 153 -5.29 -11.30 -9.31
N SER A 154 -6.49 -11.21 -9.90
CA SER A 154 -7.02 -12.21 -10.84
C SER A 154 -6.66 -11.94 -12.31
N GLY A 155 -5.99 -10.83 -12.59
CA GLY A 155 -5.63 -10.39 -13.93
C GLY A 155 -4.52 -11.24 -14.58
N ASN A 156 -4.06 -10.78 -15.75
CA ASN A 156 -2.90 -11.38 -16.40
C ASN A 156 -1.60 -11.09 -15.63
N ASP A 157 -0.49 -11.71 -16.05
CA ASP A 157 0.81 -11.58 -15.36
C ASP A 157 1.28 -10.13 -15.22
N ASN A 158 1.02 -9.27 -16.23
CA ASN A 158 1.40 -7.87 -16.15
C ASN A 158 0.55 -7.11 -15.13
N GLN A 159 -0.75 -7.34 -15.09
CA GLN A 159 -1.63 -6.74 -14.09
C GLN A 159 -1.25 -7.22 -12.69
N LEU A 160 -1.00 -8.52 -12.50
CA LEU A 160 -0.53 -9.07 -11.23
C LEU A 160 0.83 -8.48 -10.81
N ALA A 161 1.76 -8.29 -11.76
CA ALA A 161 3.03 -7.65 -11.50
C ALA A 161 2.85 -6.22 -10.98
N TRP A 162 2.00 -5.41 -11.60
CA TRP A 162 1.72 -4.06 -11.16
C TRP A 162 0.98 -4.01 -9.82
N SER A 163 0.06 -4.95 -9.55
CA SER A 163 -0.57 -5.10 -8.24
C SER A 163 0.44 -5.43 -7.15
N GLY A 164 1.42 -6.30 -7.43
CA GLY A 164 2.51 -6.60 -6.49
C GLY A 164 3.45 -5.43 -6.19
N VAL A 165 3.50 -4.46 -7.09
CA VAL A 165 4.20 -3.18 -6.91
C VAL A 165 3.36 -2.15 -6.14
N GLY A 166 2.03 -2.40 -6.03
CA GLY A 166 1.07 -1.50 -5.41
C GLY A 166 0.54 -0.44 -6.36
N GLN A 167 0.51 -0.75 -7.66
CA GLN A 167 -0.01 0.11 -8.72
C GLN A 167 -1.24 -0.54 -9.38
N GLY A 168 -1.76 0.09 -10.40
CA GLY A 168 -2.96 -0.39 -11.08
C GLY A 168 -4.23 0.16 -10.44
N GLN A 169 -5.23 -0.70 -10.26
CA GLN A 169 -6.53 -0.33 -9.68
C GLN A 169 -6.66 -0.66 -8.19
N ASP A 170 -5.59 -1.18 -7.59
CA ASP A 170 -5.56 -1.55 -6.18
C ASP A 170 -5.63 -0.31 -5.30
N THR A 171 -6.43 -0.40 -4.26
CA THR A 171 -6.61 0.69 -3.29
C THR A 171 -6.63 0.16 -1.87
N LEU A 172 -6.18 0.99 -0.94
CA LEU A 172 -6.25 0.69 0.49
C LEU A 172 -6.70 1.90 1.30
N CYS A 173 -7.25 1.63 2.47
CA CYS A 173 -7.48 2.65 3.49
C CYS A 173 -6.16 2.97 4.20
N PRO A 174 -5.72 4.24 4.27
CA PRO A 174 -4.41 4.60 4.82
C PRO A 174 -4.18 4.12 6.26
N ILE A 175 -5.19 4.13 7.11
CA ILE A 175 -5.06 3.66 8.50
C ILE A 175 -4.71 2.16 8.57
N ASN A 176 -5.21 1.35 7.64
CA ASN A 176 -4.90 -0.08 7.61
C ASN A 176 -3.42 -0.32 7.27
N MET A 177 -2.87 0.45 6.33
CA MET A 177 -1.44 0.38 6.03
C MET A 177 -0.59 0.87 7.20
N LEU A 178 -1.01 1.94 7.87
CA LEU A 178 -0.34 2.44 9.07
C LEU A 178 -0.32 1.38 10.18
N GLN A 179 -1.45 0.68 10.40
CA GLN A 179 -1.54 -0.43 11.35
C GLN A 179 -0.64 -1.60 10.95
N TYR A 180 -0.60 -1.97 9.68
CA TYR A 180 0.27 -3.04 9.18
C TYR A 180 1.76 -2.74 9.40
N MET A 181 2.21 -1.52 9.05
CA MET A 181 3.58 -1.07 9.30
C MET A 181 3.90 -1.05 10.80
N GLY A 182 2.94 -0.65 11.62
CA GLY A 182 3.04 -0.71 13.07
C GLY A 182 3.16 -2.14 13.61
N ALA A 183 2.45 -3.10 13.01
CA ALA A 183 2.56 -4.50 13.37
C ALA A 183 3.97 -5.05 13.09
N ILE A 184 4.57 -4.69 11.96
CA ILE A 184 5.96 -5.06 11.64
C ILE A 184 6.91 -4.50 12.70
N ALA A 185 6.79 -3.23 13.06
CA ALA A 185 7.60 -2.58 14.09
C ALA A 185 7.39 -3.17 15.50
N ASN A 186 6.26 -3.83 15.72
CA ASN A 186 5.85 -4.43 16.99
C ASN A 186 6.00 -5.97 17.03
N GLY A 187 6.88 -6.52 16.20
CA GLY A 187 7.15 -7.96 16.17
C GLY A 187 5.94 -8.80 15.72
N GLY A 188 5.18 -8.31 14.75
CA GLY A 188 4.02 -8.98 14.17
C GLY A 188 2.70 -8.75 14.91
N LYS A 189 2.66 -7.89 15.91
CA LYS A 189 1.45 -7.63 16.71
C LYS A 189 0.82 -6.30 16.31
N ALA A 190 -0.34 -6.35 15.65
CA ALA A 190 -1.12 -5.17 15.33
C ALA A 190 -1.81 -4.61 16.58
N ALA A 191 -1.52 -3.37 16.94
CA ALA A 191 -2.35 -2.64 17.88
C ALA A 191 -3.57 -2.07 17.14
N VAL A 192 -4.74 -2.15 17.75
CA VAL A 192 -5.98 -1.62 17.15
C VAL A 192 -6.05 -0.12 17.47
N PRO A 193 -6.18 0.74 16.45
CA PRO A 193 -6.32 2.17 16.63
C PRO A 193 -7.60 2.57 17.33
#